data_3d9f9a9d7b09f9b59e410bd94a2996ec
#
_entry.id   3d9f9a9d7b09f9b59e410bd94a2996ec
#
_cell.length_a   1.000
_cell.length_b   1.000
_cell.length_c   1.000
_cell.angle_alpha   90.00
_cell.angle_beta   90.00
_cell.angle_gamma   90.00
#
_symmetry.space_group_name_H-M   'P 1'
#
loop_
_entity.id
_entity.type
_entity.pdbx_description
1 polymer ?
#
loop_
_entity_poly.entity_id
_entity_poly.type
_entity_poly.pdbx_seq_one_letter_code
_entity_poly.pdbx_strand_id
1 'polypeptide(L)'
;MPQASYSENSSIKFESKEIINASKQDLLSLRGNIISMVFQEPMTSLNPYHKVGNQITESVLLHSKVSKKEAKDEALNLMKLVEIDDVERRFNSYPHELSGGQRQRIMIAMALVNKPKLLIADEPTTALDVTIQAQILDLMSKLKEELGMSILFITHDLGLVREFSDQVCVMQNGHIVEKGNTDDVFKNPEHSYTQKLLNAEPQPKLDINTEEIPLIKIENVDVFYDMPS
;
A
#
# COMPACT_ATOMS: atom_id res chain seq x y z
N MET A 1 -1.62 12.91 18.37
CA MET A 1 -0.53 13.12 17.40
C MET A 1 -0.11 14.57 17.48
N PRO A 2 1.18 14.92 17.48
CA PRO A 2 1.59 16.29 17.32
C PRO A 2 0.99 16.83 16.04
N GLN A 3 0.42 18.02 16.08
CA GLN A 3 -0.10 18.65 14.86
C GLN A 3 1.06 18.90 13.90
N ALA A 4 0.92 18.42 12.65
CA ALA A 4 1.89 18.72 11.62
C ALA A 4 1.97 20.25 11.46
N SER A 5 3.17 20.81 11.48
CA SER A 5 3.42 22.22 11.22
C SER A 5 3.88 22.40 9.77
N TYR A 6 3.42 23.44 9.15
CA TYR A 6 3.86 23.86 7.81
C TYR A 6 4.25 25.35 7.84
N SER A 7 5.16 25.72 6.95
CA SER A 7 5.60 27.10 6.83
C SER A 7 4.50 27.97 6.17
N GLU A 8 4.54 29.29 6.39
CA GLU A 8 3.58 30.23 5.81
C GLU A 8 3.51 30.17 4.27
N ASN A 9 4.62 29.79 3.62
CA ASN A 9 4.71 29.66 2.17
C ASN A 9 4.40 28.27 1.63
N SER A 10 3.98 27.32 2.50
CA SER A 10 3.62 25.99 2.06
C SER A 10 2.32 26.01 1.26
N SER A 11 2.26 25.23 0.18
CA SER A 11 1.06 25.06 -0.64
C SER A 11 0.90 23.60 -1.03
N ILE A 12 -0.30 23.06 -0.80
CA ILE A 12 -0.71 21.73 -1.26
C ILE A 12 -1.99 21.92 -2.06
N LYS A 13 -1.94 21.60 -3.34
CA LYS A 13 -3.09 21.74 -4.24
C LYS A 13 -3.55 20.40 -4.76
N PHE A 14 -4.85 20.20 -4.75
CA PHE A 14 -5.51 19.09 -5.42
C PHE A 14 -6.52 19.66 -6.41
N GLU A 15 -6.41 19.29 -7.71
CA GLU A 15 -7.24 19.87 -8.79
C GLU A 15 -7.30 21.41 -8.75
N SER A 16 -6.15 22.04 -8.56
CA SER A 16 -6.00 23.50 -8.43
C SER A 16 -6.60 24.14 -7.16
N LYS A 17 -7.25 23.35 -6.28
CA LYS A 17 -7.81 23.81 -5.02
C LYS A 17 -6.77 23.68 -3.91
N GLU A 18 -6.51 24.78 -3.18
CA GLU A 18 -5.61 24.79 -2.03
C GLU A 18 -6.19 23.97 -0.87
N ILE A 19 -5.37 23.07 -0.30
CA ILE A 19 -5.76 22.19 0.82
C ILE A 19 -5.24 22.73 2.15
N ILE A 20 -4.08 23.41 2.14
CA ILE A 20 -3.57 24.05 3.36
C ILE A 20 -4.55 25.16 3.77
N ASN A 21 -4.94 25.14 5.05
CA ASN A 21 -5.95 26.04 5.59
C ASN A 21 -7.38 25.88 5.00
N ALA A 22 -7.65 24.79 4.28
CA ALA A 22 -9.01 24.49 3.86
C ALA A 22 -9.95 24.31 5.07
N SER A 23 -11.23 24.60 4.90
CA SER A 23 -12.21 24.43 5.96
C SER A 23 -12.29 22.96 6.43
N LYS A 24 -12.68 22.74 7.69
CA LYS A 24 -12.91 21.38 8.21
C LYS A 24 -13.89 20.59 7.30
N GLN A 25 -14.89 21.27 6.76
CA GLN A 25 -15.89 20.66 5.89
C GLN A 25 -15.29 20.23 4.54
N ASP A 26 -14.45 21.07 3.94
CA ASP A 26 -13.70 20.72 2.72
C ASP A 26 -12.76 19.54 2.94
N LEU A 27 -12.02 19.53 4.06
CA LEU A 27 -11.15 18.41 4.40
C LEU A 27 -11.92 17.10 4.63
N LEU A 28 -13.08 17.14 5.26
CA LEU A 28 -13.94 15.98 5.44
C LEU A 28 -14.51 15.47 4.11
N SER A 29 -14.78 16.36 3.15
CA SER A 29 -15.25 15.96 1.81
C SER A 29 -14.13 15.32 0.96
N LEU A 30 -12.88 15.62 1.25
CA LEU A 30 -11.72 15.06 0.54
C LEU A 30 -11.30 13.71 1.13
N ARG A 31 -11.18 13.65 2.47
CA ARG A 31 -10.61 12.49 3.17
C ARG A 31 -11.54 11.27 3.11
N GLY A 32 -11.00 10.14 2.70
CA GLY A 32 -11.74 8.88 2.56
C GLY A 32 -12.75 8.87 1.42
N ASN A 33 -12.88 9.96 0.67
CA ASN A 33 -13.79 10.10 -0.46
C ASN A 33 -13.00 10.30 -1.76
N ILE A 34 -12.41 11.48 -1.93
CA ILE A 34 -11.66 11.82 -3.14
C ILE A 34 -10.18 11.41 -3.01
N ILE A 35 -9.64 11.53 -1.80
CA ILE A 35 -8.28 11.10 -1.45
C ILE A 35 -8.39 10.07 -0.35
N SER A 36 -7.91 8.87 -0.60
CA SER A 36 -7.85 7.78 0.36
C SER A 36 -6.40 7.41 0.67
N MET A 37 -6.20 6.70 1.78
CA MET A 37 -4.87 6.30 2.23
C MET A 37 -4.86 4.86 2.74
N VAL A 38 -3.84 4.11 2.35
CA VAL A 38 -3.46 2.82 2.92
C VAL A 38 -2.22 3.05 3.78
N PHE A 39 -2.29 2.68 5.05
CA PHE A 39 -1.22 2.89 6.02
C PHE A 39 -0.26 1.71 6.05
N GLN A 40 0.96 1.95 6.55
CA GLN A 40 2.07 1.00 6.63
C GLN A 40 1.73 -0.28 7.41
N GLU A 41 0.95 -0.19 8.49
CA GLU A 41 0.66 -1.33 9.35
C GLU A 41 -0.81 -1.75 9.32
N PRO A 42 -1.15 -2.93 8.74
CA PRO A 42 -2.51 -3.45 8.73
C PRO A 42 -3.09 -3.70 10.13
N MET A 43 -2.21 -4.02 11.08
CA MET A 43 -2.62 -4.36 12.45
C MET A 43 -3.16 -3.16 13.25
N THR A 44 -2.70 -1.96 12.92
CA THR A 44 -3.10 -0.72 13.60
C THR A 44 -4.27 -0.03 12.91
N SER A 45 -4.51 -0.36 11.64
CA SER A 45 -5.54 0.28 10.80
C SER A 45 -6.91 -0.41 10.90
N LEU A 46 -6.93 -1.72 11.15
CA LEU A 46 -8.18 -2.47 11.36
C LEU A 46 -8.51 -2.55 12.85
N ASN A 47 -9.76 -2.26 13.22
CA ASN A 47 -10.22 -2.44 14.58
C ASN A 47 -10.32 -3.95 14.90
N PRO A 48 -9.54 -4.49 15.87
CA PRO A 48 -9.50 -5.92 16.16
C PRO A 48 -10.80 -6.46 16.74
N TYR A 49 -11.65 -5.60 17.30
CA TYR A 49 -12.90 -5.97 17.94
C TYR A 49 -14.11 -5.96 17.00
N HIS A 50 -13.92 -5.53 15.75
CA HIS A 50 -14.99 -5.45 14.76
C HIS A 50 -14.71 -6.40 13.60
N LYS A 51 -15.76 -7.05 13.10
CA LYS A 51 -15.69 -7.87 11.88
C LYS A 51 -15.29 -7.02 10.69
N VAL A 52 -14.45 -7.56 9.80
CA VAL A 52 -13.90 -6.78 8.69
C VAL A 52 -14.97 -6.29 7.72
N GLY A 53 -15.98 -7.10 7.44
CA GLY A 53 -17.09 -6.69 6.58
C GLY A 53 -17.89 -5.51 7.15
N ASN A 54 -18.03 -5.43 8.49
CA ASN A 54 -18.70 -4.31 9.13
C ASN A 54 -17.88 -3.01 8.99
N GLN A 55 -16.55 -3.10 9.07
CA GLN A 55 -15.67 -1.95 8.91
C GLN A 55 -15.73 -1.39 7.49
N ILE A 56 -15.76 -2.25 6.46
CA ILE A 56 -15.97 -1.81 5.08
C ILE A 56 -17.37 -1.19 4.92
N THR A 57 -18.41 -1.85 5.44
CA THR A 57 -19.79 -1.36 5.37
C THR A 57 -19.94 0.02 6.03
N GLU A 58 -19.30 0.24 7.17
CA GLU A 58 -19.28 1.53 7.86
C GLU A 58 -18.66 2.62 6.99
N SER A 59 -17.55 2.31 6.33
CA SER A 59 -16.90 3.24 5.40
C SER A 59 -17.82 3.63 4.23
N VAL A 60 -18.61 2.70 3.70
CA VAL A 60 -19.64 3.00 2.67
C VAL A 60 -20.70 3.95 3.23
N LEU A 61 -21.24 3.65 4.43
CA LEU A 61 -22.33 4.44 5.03
C LEU A 61 -21.91 5.87 5.44
N LEU A 62 -20.62 6.06 5.74
CA LEU A 62 -20.11 7.39 6.11
C LEU A 62 -20.14 8.39 4.95
N HIS A 63 -20.00 7.92 3.71
CA HIS A 63 -19.85 8.76 2.55
C HIS A 63 -21.00 8.64 1.53
N SER A 64 -21.85 7.63 1.68
CA SER A 64 -22.95 7.35 0.76
C SER A 64 -24.30 7.33 1.48
N LYS A 65 -25.32 7.89 0.84
CA LYS A 65 -26.72 7.85 1.34
C LYS A 65 -27.40 6.56 0.85
N VAL A 66 -26.90 5.42 1.27
CA VAL A 66 -27.45 4.10 0.88
C VAL A 66 -28.00 3.36 2.10
N SER A 67 -28.86 2.37 1.88
CA SER A 67 -29.34 1.50 2.95
C SER A 67 -28.23 0.59 3.47
N LYS A 68 -28.39 0.06 4.70
CA LYS A 68 -27.46 -0.93 5.26
C LYS A 68 -27.28 -2.17 4.39
N LYS A 69 -28.35 -2.57 3.66
CA LYS A 69 -28.30 -3.71 2.75
C LYS A 69 -27.41 -3.40 1.55
N GLU A 70 -27.64 -2.28 0.89
CA GLU A 70 -26.82 -1.83 -0.25
C GLU A 70 -25.36 -1.64 0.16
N ALA A 71 -25.10 -1.06 1.32
CA ALA A 71 -23.74 -0.91 1.84
C ALA A 71 -23.04 -2.25 2.11
N LYS A 72 -23.78 -3.27 2.57
CA LYS A 72 -23.26 -4.63 2.73
C LYS A 72 -22.95 -5.27 1.37
N ASP A 73 -23.86 -5.12 0.41
CA ASP A 73 -23.68 -5.68 -0.94
C ASP A 73 -22.45 -5.04 -1.62
N GLU A 74 -22.25 -3.72 -1.46
CA GLU A 74 -21.07 -3.01 -1.94
C GLU A 74 -19.78 -3.50 -1.24
N ALA A 75 -19.81 -3.68 0.08
CA ALA A 75 -18.69 -4.23 0.83
C ALA A 75 -18.29 -5.63 0.34
N LEU A 76 -19.26 -6.51 0.07
CA LEU A 76 -19.00 -7.84 -0.50
C LEU A 76 -18.39 -7.74 -1.91
N ASN A 77 -18.88 -6.81 -2.75
CA ASN A 77 -18.32 -6.58 -4.08
C ASN A 77 -16.88 -6.07 -4.00
N LEU A 78 -16.58 -5.14 -3.10
CA LEU A 78 -15.22 -4.65 -2.87
C LEU A 78 -14.28 -5.77 -2.39
N MET A 79 -14.76 -6.65 -1.49
CA MET A 79 -13.97 -7.80 -1.05
C MET A 79 -13.66 -8.76 -2.21
N LYS A 80 -14.60 -8.96 -3.15
CA LYS A 80 -14.35 -9.74 -4.38
C LYS A 80 -13.35 -9.04 -5.29
N LEU A 81 -13.50 -7.72 -5.48
CA LEU A 81 -12.62 -6.90 -6.31
C LEU A 81 -11.16 -6.97 -5.85
N VAL A 82 -10.93 -7.01 -4.52
CA VAL A 82 -9.59 -7.19 -3.96
C VAL A 82 -9.20 -8.67 -3.81
N GLU A 83 -9.88 -9.56 -4.49
CA GLU A 83 -9.56 -11.00 -4.58
C GLU A 83 -9.50 -11.69 -3.20
N ILE A 84 -10.45 -11.41 -2.32
CA ILE A 84 -10.63 -12.18 -1.08
C ILE A 84 -11.40 -13.46 -1.40
N ASP A 85 -10.82 -14.60 -1.06
CA ASP A 85 -11.49 -15.91 -1.17
C ASP A 85 -12.57 -16.06 -0.11
N ASP A 86 -13.63 -16.83 -0.41
CA ASP A 86 -14.73 -17.15 0.51
C ASP A 86 -15.30 -15.90 1.19
N VAL A 87 -15.68 -14.91 0.37
CA VAL A 87 -16.05 -13.55 0.78
C VAL A 87 -17.13 -13.56 1.86
N GLU A 88 -18.14 -14.44 1.76
CA GLU A 88 -19.26 -14.52 2.72
C GLU A 88 -18.78 -14.89 4.12
N ARG A 89 -17.86 -15.84 4.21
CA ARG A 89 -17.22 -16.24 5.46
C ARG A 89 -16.32 -15.15 5.98
N ARG A 90 -15.42 -14.63 5.11
CA ARG A 90 -14.43 -13.61 5.49
C ARG A 90 -15.07 -12.28 5.89
N PHE A 91 -16.22 -11.93 5.32
CA PHE A 91 -17.00 -10.77 5.75
C PHE A 91 -17.31 -10.81 7.25
N ASN A 92 -17.56 -12.01 7.78
CA ASN A 92 -17.89 -12.24 9.18
C ASN A 92 -16.67 -12.51 10.08
N SER A 93 -15.46 -12.55 9.51
CA SER A 93 -14.22 -12.77 10.26
C SER A 93 -13.73 -11.49 10.95
N TYR A 94 -12.97 -11.69 12.03
CA TYR A 94 -12.21 -10.64 12.69
C TYR A 94 -10.82 -10.50 12.06
N PRO A 95 -10.14 -9.35 12.21
CA PRO A 95 -8.81 -9.14 11.62
C PRO A 95 -7.77 -10.21 12.00
N HIS A 96 -7.80 -10.74 13.23
CA HIS A 96 -6.86 -11.76 13.70
C HIS A 96 -7.09 -13.15 13.06
N GLU A 97 -8.25 -13.39 12.45
CA GLU A 97 -8.57 -14.63 11.72
C GLU A 97 -8.11 -14.59 10.24
N LEU A 98 -7.50 -13.49 9.80
CA LEU A 98 -7.02 -13.27 8.44
C LEU A 98 -5.50 -13.33 8.38
N SER A 99 -4.96 -13.80 7.24
CA SER A 99 -3.53 -13.68 6.95
C SER A 99 -3.10 -12.22 6.76
N GLY A 100 -1.78 -11.95 6.78
CA GLY A 100 -1.24 -10.61 6.52
C GLY A 100 -1.71 -10.04 5.18
N GLY A 101 -1.61 -10.82 4.11
CA GLY A 101 -2.06 -10.41 2.79
C GLY A 101 -3.58 -10.17 2.71
N GLN A 102 -4.39 -11.01 3.38
CA GLN A 102 -5.84 -10.79 3.44
C GLN A 102 -6.19 -9.51 4.19
N ARG A 103 -5.52 -9.20 5.30
CA ARG A 103 -5.71 -7.92 6.01
C ARG A 103 -5.34 -6.74 5.13
N GLN A 104 -4.24 -6.84 4.38
CA GLN A 104 -3.82 -5.80 3.45
C GLN A 104 -4.87 -5.57 2.34
N ARG A 105 -5.39 -6.64 1.75
CA ARG A 105 -6.47 -6.57 0.75
C ARG A 105 -7.75 -5.92 1.32
N ILE A 106 -8.11 -6.21 2.57
CA ILE A 106 -9.24 -5.57 3.25
C ILE A 106 -8.98 -4.06 3.45
N MET A 107 -7.78 -3.65 3.82
CA MET A 107 -7.45 -2.22 3.93
C MET A 107 -7.53 -1.50 2.58
N ILE A 108 -7.05 -2.14 1.51
CA ILE A 108 -7.20 -1.62 0.14
C ILE A 108 -8.69 -1.50 -0.19
N ALA A 109 -9.51 -2.53 0.08
CA ALA A 109 -10.96 -2.46 -0.13
C ALA A 109 -11.60 -1.27 0.60
N MET A 110 -11.24 -1.05 1.88
CA MET A 110 -11.74 0.10 2.65
C MET A 110 -11.31 1.44 2.04
N ALA A 111 -10.09 1.54 1.54
CA ALA A 111 -9.60 2.75 0.89
C ALA A 111 -10.29 3.02 -0.45
N LEU A 112 -10.80 1.99 -1.12
CA LEU A 112 -11.43 2.09 -2.45
C LEU A 112 -12.95 2.27 -2.41
N VAL A 113 -13.58 2.19 -1.23
CA VAL A 113 -15.03 2.28 -1.03
C VAL A 113 -15.69 3.40 -1.87
N ASN A 114 -15.07 4.56 -1.89
CA ASN A 114 -15.62 5.74 -2.56
C ASN A 114 -14.98 6.03 -3.93
N LYS A 115 -14.28 5.06 -4.52
CA LYS A 115 -13.60 5.19 -5.81
C LYS A 115 -12.76 6.47 -5.88
N PRO A 116 -11.73 6.60 -5.02
CA PRO A 116 -10.96 7.82 -4.88
C PRO A 116 -10.24 8.18 -6.19
N LYS A 117 -10.01 9.48 -6.42
CA LYS A 117 -9.15 9.94 -7.53
C LYS A 117 -7.67 9.77 -7.22
N LEU A 118 -7.30 9.80 -5.93
CA LEU A 118 -5.93 9.61 -5.45
C LEU A 118 -5.91 8.62 -4.30
N LEU A 119 -5.13 7.57 -4.45
CA LEU A 119 -4.76 6.65 -3.38
C LEU A 119 -3.34 6.93 -2.91
N ILE A 120 -3.16 7.25 -1.64
CA ILE A 120 -1.85 7.36 -1.01
C ILE A 120 -1.54 5.99 -0.38
N ALA A 121 -0.49 5.33 -0.82
CA ALA A 121 -0.05 4.04 -0.33
C ALA A 121 1.29 4.20 0.37
N ASP A 122 1.26 4.19 1.70
CA ASP A 122 2.43 4.39 2.56
C ASP A 122 2.97 3.02 2.98
N GLU A 123 4.05 2.60 2.33
CA GLU A 123 4.68 1.29 2.48
C GLU A 123 3.67 0.11 2.51
N PRO A 124 2.79 -0.01 1.52
CA PRO A 124 1.64 -0.91 1.59
C PRO A 124 1.99 -2.41 1.59
N THR A 125 3.25 -2.76 1.38
CA THR A 125 3.73 -4.14 1.32
C THR A 125 4.74 -4.48 2.41
N THR A 126 5.04 -3.54 3.31
CA THR A 126 5.94 -3.79 4.45
C THR A 126 5.41 -4.92 5.32
N ALA A 127 6.31 -5.80 5.78
CA ALA A 127 6.03 -7.00 6.57
C ALA A 127 5.22 -8.10 5.86
N LEU A 128 5.13 -8.07 4.53
CA LEU A 128 4.63 -9.17 3.70
C LEU A 128 5.79 -9.96 3.08
N ASP A 129 5.57 -11.24 2.84
CA ASP A 129 6.52 -12.03 2.06
C ASP A 129 6.52 -11.58 0.58
N VAL A 130 7.61 -11.89 -0.14
CA VAL A 130 7.84 -11.41 -1.53
C VAL A 130 6.71 -11.83 -2.47
N THR A 131 6.14 -13.01 -2.28
CA THR A 131 5.07 -13.52 -3.14
C THR A 131 3.77 -12.73 -2.94
N ILE A 132 3.39 -12.50 -1.69
CA ILE A 132 2.20 -11.71 -1.35
C ILE A 132 2.40 -10.24 -1.74
N GLN A 133 3.61 -9.69 -1.57
CA GLN A 133 3.96 -8.35 -2.04
C GLN A 133 3.69 -8.18 -3.54
N ALA A 134 4.21 -9.10 -4.37
CA ALA A 134 3.97 -9.07 -5.82
C ALA A 134 2.47 -9.13 -6.16
N GLN A 135 1.69 -9.97 -5.48
CA GLN A 135 0.25 -10.07 -5.68
C GLN A 135 -0.50 -8.78 -5.30
N ILE A 136 -0.10 -8.10 -4.23
CA ILE A 136 -0.70 -6.83 -3.81
C ILE A 136 -0.41 -5.73 -4.83
N LEU A 137 0.80 -5.69 -5.37
CA LEU A 137 1.20 -4.70 -6.38
C LEU A 137 0.47 -4.92 -7.70
N ASP A 138 0.36 -6.15 -8.16
CA ASP A 138 -0.42 -6.51 -9.36
C ASP A 138 -1.91 -6.12 -9.18
N LEU A 139 -2.48 -6.42 -8.02
CA LEU A 139 -3.83 -5.97 -7.67
C LEU A 139 -3.96 -4.45 -7.72
N MET A 140 -3.03 -3.70 -7.13
CA MET A 140 -3.07 -2.24 -7.14
C MET A 140 -2.93 -1.65 -8.55
N SER A 141 -2.10 -2.26 -9.43
CA SER A 141 -2.01 -1.89 -10.85
C SER A 141 -3.34 -2.07 -11.57
N LYS A 142 -3.97 -3.22 -11.42
CA LYS A 142 -5.28 -3.51 -12.01
C LYS A 142 -6.34 -2.51 -11.55
N LEU A 143 -6.38 -2.23 -10.24
CA LEU A 143 -7.33 -1.28 -9.67
C LEU A 143 -7.07 0.16 -10.11
N LYS A 144 -5.80 0.57 -10.29
CA LYS A 144 -5.42 1.87 -10.87
C LYS A 144 -6.06 2.05 -12.23
N GLU A 145 -5.97 1.04 -13.10
CA GLU A 145 -6.53 1.09 -14.47
C GLU A 145 -8.06 1.02 -14.47
N GLU A 146 -8.65 0.06 -13.73
CA GLU A 146 -10.10 -0.14 -13.69
C GLU A 146 -10.86 1.06 -13.13
N LEU A 147 -10.32 1.71 -12.11
CA LEU A 147 -10.96 2.84 -11.42
C LEU A 147 -10.50 4.20 -11.95
N GLY A 148 -9.50 4.24 -12.84
CA GLY A 148 -8.95 5.48 -13.39
C GLY A 148 -8.36 6.40 -12.33
N MET A 149 -7.78 5.84 -11.25
CA MET A 149 -7.22 6.60 -10.13
C MET A 149 -5.71 6.78 -10.26
N SER A 150 -5.17 7.81 -9.61
CA SER A 150 -3.73 7.97 -9.43
C SER A 150 -3.29 7.33 -8.11
N ILE A 151 -2.06 6.81 -8.07
CA ILE A 151 -1.46 6.27 -6.85
C ILE A 151 -0.21 7.10 -6.50
N LEU A 152 -0.17 7.63 -5.27
CA LEU A 152 1.05 8.14 -4.66
C LEU A 152 1.64 7.03 -3.80
N PHE A 153 2.68 6.38 -4.32
CA PHE A 153 3.33 5.24 -3.68
C PHE A 153 4.54 5.70 -2.89
N ILE A 154 4.57 5.44 -1.59
CA ILE A 154 5.70 5.78 -0.70
C ILE A 154 6.38 4.47 -0.32
N THR A 155 7.65 4.33 -0.61
CA THR A 155 8.43 3.13 -0.31
C THR A 155 9.92 3.43 -0.22
N HIS A 156 10.65 2.56 0.45
CA HIS A 156 12.11 2.53 0.46
C HIS A 156 12.69 1.47 -0.50
N ASP A 157 11.85 0.69 -1.17
CA ASP A 157 12.25 -0.36 -2.11
C ASP A 157 12.34 0.21 -3.54
N LEU A 158 13.57 0.36 -4.02
CA LEU A 158 13.86 0.90 -5.35
C LEU A 158 13.39 -0.02 -6.48
N GLY A 159 13.43 -1.34 -6.27
CA GLY A 159 12.93 -2.32 -7.22
C GLY A 159 11.45 -2.10 -7.51
N LEU A 160 10.65 -1.88 -6.46
CA LEU A 160 9.23 -1.55 -6.59
C LEU A 160 8.99 -0.22 -7.30
N VAL A 161 9.77 0.81 -6.98
CA VAL A 161 9.67 2.10 -7.66
C VAL A 161 9.89 1.95 -9.14
N ARG A 162 10.92 1.19 -9.54
CA ARG A 162 11.28 0.97 -10.94
C ARG A 162 10.19 0.24 -11.73
N GLU A 163 9.54 -0.72 -11.09
CA GLU A 163 8.52 -1.56 -11.73
C GLU A 163 7.14 -0.89 -11.76
N PHE A 164 6.82 -0.10 -10.73
CA PHE A 164 5.45 0.30 -10.44
C PHE A 164 5.14 1.77 -10.72
N SER A 165 6.15 2.66 -10.79
CA SER A 165 5.91 4.10 -10.89
C SER A 165 6.29 4.71 -12.23
N ASP A 166 5.47 5.63 -12.72
CA ASP A 166 5.72 6.43 -13.91
C ASP A 166 6.71 7.58 -13.62
N GLN A 167 6.60 8.16 -12.42
CA GLN A 167 7.44 9.27 -11.94
C GLN A 167 7.94 9.00 -10.54
N VAL A 168 9.12 9.49 -10.22
CA VAL A 168 9.74 9.35 -8.91
C VAL A 168 10.16 10.69 -8.32
N CYS A 169 10.02 10.80 -7.00
CA CYS A 169 10.58 11.87 -6.19
C CYS A 169 11.49 11.25 -5.13
N VAL A 170 12.78 11.50 -5.20
CA VAL A 170 13.75 11.05 -4.19
C VAL A 170 13.81 12.07 -3.07
N MET A 171 13.65 11.62 -1.83
CA MET A 171 13.66 12.47 -0.65
C MET A 171 14.85 12.15 0.25
N GLN A 172 15.49 13.20 0.79
CA GLN A 172 16.53 13.11 1.80
C GLN A 172 16.33 14.20 2.85
N ASN A 173 16.30 13.83 4.13
CA ASN A 173 16.15 14.78 5.25
C ASN A 173 14.95 15.72 5.11
N GLY A 174 13.81 15.21 4.60
CA GLY A 174 12.58 15.98 4.42
C GLY A 174 12.54 16.85 3.16
N HIS A 175 13.59 16.83 2.33
CA HIS A 175 13.65 17.59 1.08
C HIS A 175 13.60 16.67 -0.14
N ILE A 176 12.91 17.11 -1.19
CA ILE A 176 13.01 16.47 -2.50
C ILE A 176 14.35 16.87 -3.09
N VAL A 177 15.23 15.90 -3.32
CA VAL A 177 16.58 16.10 -3.85
C VAL A 177 16.66 15.83 -5.35
N GLU A 178 15.79 14.96 -5.85
CA GLU A 178 15.66 14.66 -7.27
C GLU A 178 14.24 14.25 -7.60
N LYS A 179 13.76 14.59 -8.80
CA LYS A 179 12.45 14.18 -9.32
C LYS A 179 12.49 14.08 -10.83
N GLY A 180 11.76 13.14 -11.37
CA GLY A 180 11.67 12.99 -12.82
C GLY A 180 10.87 11.76 -13.23
N ASN A 181 10.94 11.45 -14.51
CA ASN A 181 10.46 10.18 -15.04
C ASN A 181 11.30 9.04 -14.43
N THR A 182 10.66 7.95 -14.02
CA THR A 182 11.34 6.85 -13.32
C THR A 182 12.51 6.32 -14.14
N ASP A 183 12.29 6.05 -15.40
CA ASP A 183 13.33 5.54 -16.30
C ASP A 183 14.55 6.46 -16.41
N ASP A 184 14.32 7.78 -16.47
CA ASP A 184 15.39 8.76 -16.60
C ASP A 184 16.23 8.85 -15.33
N VAL A 185 15.57 8.94 -14.16
CA VAL A 185 16.24 9.01 -12.86
C VAL A 185 17.04 7.74 -12.56
N PHE A 186 16.52 6.56 -12.94
CA PHE A 186 17.24 5.30 -12.73
C PHE A 186 18.41 5.10 -13.69
N LYS A 187 18.32 5.59 -14.94
CA LYS A 187 19.41 5.48 -15.94
C LYS A 187 20.49 6.54 -15.76
N ASN A 188 20.10 7.78 -15.42
CA ASN A 188 20.99 8.93 -15.35
C ASN A 188 20.72 9.75 -14.08
N PRO A 189 20.97 9.21 -12.87
CA PRO A 189 20.74 9.93 -11.61
C PRO A 189 21.67 11.13 -11.51
N GLU A 190 21.11 12.32 -11.29
CA GLU A 190 21.88 13.57 -11.20
C GLU A 190 22.36 13.83 -9.77
N HIS A 191 21.52 13.57 -8.77
CA HIS A 191 21.84 13.86 -7.39
C HIS A 191 22.71 12.76 -6.76
N SER A 192 23.76 13.17 -6.03
CA SER A 192 24.72 12.23 -5.40
C SER A 192 24.08 11.23 -4.43
N TYR A 193 23.00 11.61 -3.78
CA TYR A 193 22.24 10.72 -2.89
C TYR A 193 21.50 9.63 -3.68
N THR A 194 20.86 10.00 -4.79
CA THR A 194 20.19 9.02 -5.69
C THR A 194 21.20 8.03 -6.24
N GLN A 195 22.37 8.51 -6.67
CA GLN A 195 23.47 7.65 -7.12
C GLN A 195 23.91 6.66 -6.03
N LYS A 196 24.03 7.13 -4.78
CA LYS A 196 24.35 6.24 -3.65
C LYS A 196 23.27 5.20 -3.40
N LEU A 197 22.00 5.57 -3.45
CA LEU A 197 20.88 4.62 -3.26
C LEU A 197 20.90 3.53 -4.32
N LEU A 198 21.00 3.91 -5.59
CA LEU A 198 21.02 2.96 -6.73
C LEU A 198 22.24 2.06 -6.71
N ASN A 199 23.42 2.57 -6.31
CA ASN A 199 24.64 1.79 -6.21
C ASN A 199 24.67 0.87 -4.97
N ALA A 200 23.80 1.12 -3.98
CA ALA A 200 23.70 0.28 -2.77
C ALA A 200 22.83 -0.97 -3.01
N GLU A 201 22.11 -1.06 -4.12
CA GLU A 201 21.41 -2.28 -4.48
C GLU A 201 22.41 -3.43 -4.67
N PRO A 202 22.20 -4.60 -4.02
CA PRO A 202 23.06 -5.75 -4.20
C PRO A 202 23.08 -6.17 -5.69
N GLN A 203 24.21 -6.03 -6.34
CA GLN A 203 24.38 -6.57 -7.68
C GLN A 203 24.39 -8.11 -7.57
N PRO A 204 23.70 -8.83 -8.45
CA PRO A 204 23.83 -10.29 -8.48
C PRO A 204 25.30 -10.66 -8.68
N LYS A 205 25.84 -11.46 -7.79
CA LYS A 205 27.21 -12.00 -7.98
C LYS A 205 27.19 -12.85 -9.24
N LEU A 206 27.86 -12.39 -10.28
CA LEU A 206 27.93 -13.07 -11.59
C LEU A 206 28.80 -14.32 -11.59
N ASP A 207 29.61 -14.57 -10.54
CA ASP A 207 30.48 -15.75 -10.43
C ASP A 207 30.35 -16.40 -9.06
N ILE A 208 29.49 -17.40 -8.96
CA ILE A 208 29.62 -18.42 -7.89
C ILE A 208 30.66 -19.40 -8.41
N ASN A 209 31.89 -19.27 -7.91
CA ASN A 209 32.92 -20.26 -8.16
C ASN A 209 32.48 -21.57 -7.46
N THR A 210 32.06 -22.57 -8.25
CA THR A 210 31.44 -23.81 -7.76
C THR A 210 32.41 -24.76 -7.04
N GLU A 211 33.67 -24.35 -6.83
CA GLU A 211 34.69 -25.13 -6.13
C GLU A 211 34.83 -24.77 -4.64
N GLU A 212 34.03 -23.85 -4.11
CA GLU A 212 34.07 -23.56 -2.67
C GLU A 212 33.43 -24.70 -1.86
N ILE A 213 34.19 -25.23 -0.92
CA ILE A 213 33.70 -26.22 0.07
C ILE A 213 32.52 -25.56 0.81
N PRO A 214 31.33 -26.17 0.82
CA PRO A 214 30.17 -25.57 1.47
C PRO A 214 30.46 -25.38 2.96
N LEU A 215 30.22 -24.16 3.47
CA LEU A 215 30.42 -23.81 4.88
C LEU A 215 29.50 -24.65 5.79
N ILE A 216 28.34 -25.04 5.28
CA ILE A 216 27.39 -25.93 5.98
C ILE A 216 26.91 -26.95 4.95
N LYS A 217 27.03 -28.25 5.31
CA LYS A 217 26.47 -29.37 4.55
C LYS A 217 25.40 -30.04 5.41
N ILE A 218 24.17 -30.05 4.91
CA ILE A 218 23.03 -30.71 5.57
C ILE A 218 22.63 -31.90 4.72
N GLU A 219 22.73 -33.12 5.28
CA GLU A 219 22.39 -34.35 4.60
C GLU A 219 21.43 -35.18 5.47
N ASN A 220 20.42 -35.79 4.87
CA ASN A 220 19.47 -36.72 5.50
C ASN A 220 18.80 -36.12 6.76
N VAL A 221 18.27 -34.90 6.65
CA VAL A 221 17.51 -34.25 7.72
C VAL A 221 16.02 -34.36 7.43
N ASP A 222 15.31 -35.03 8.34
CA ASP A 222 13.86 -35.06 8.35
C ASP A 222 13.34 -33.98 9.33
N VAL A 223 12.43 -33.12 8.87
CA VAL A 223 11.79 -32.09 9.70
C VAL A 223 10.37 -32.50 9.99
N PHE A 224 10.04 -32.69 11.27
CA PHE A 224 8.71 -33.02 11.72
C PHE A 224 8.09 -31.81 12.40
N TYR A 225 6.84 -31.51 12.04
CA TYR A 225 6.01 -30.52 12.71
C TYR A 225 4.91 -31.24 13.48
N ASP A 226 4.88 -31.08 14.80
CA ASP A 226 3.74 -31.50 15.60
C ASP A 226 2.57 -30.56 15.32
N MET A 227 1.56 -31.06 14.61
CA MET A 227 0.30 -30.32 14.43
C MET A 227 -0.52 -30.48 15.71
N PRO A 228 -0.90 -29.39 16.40
CA PRO A 228 -1.82 -29.50 17.52
C PRO A 228 -3.16 -30.04 17.03
N SER A 229 -3.62 -31.08 17.72
CA SER A 229 -4.90 -31.80 17.49
C SER A 229 -6.11 -30.92 17.80
#